data_0a43d9c71aaa9d104bce9955e7592916
#
_entry.id   0a43d9c71aaa9d104bce9955e7592916
#
_cell.length_a   1.000
_cell.length_b   1.000
_cell.length_c   1.000
_cell.angle_alpha   90.00
_cell.angle_beta   90.00
_cell.angle_gamma   90.00
#
_symmetry.space_group_name_H-M   'P 1'
#
loop_
_entity.id
_entity.type
_entity.pdbx_description
1 polymer ?
#
loop_
_entity_poly.entity_id
_entity_poly.type
_entity_poly.pdbx_seq_one_letter_code
_entity_poly.pdbx_strand_id
1 'polypeptide(L)'
;MLAADTSRSRAYLQALVRHDLLPSRVLMLPAPSNRLLPGQSDASAARPESAPANCEDDLWSEASFDPTEPLVETLARAGILARALDRDDINDPDVIAEIGACRESVFIYSGYGGTLLGPELLATGKRFLHVHGGYLPDFKGSTTNYYSLLAEDALGASSLFLSREIDSGPVLRRSKFPPPPDRRAIDHVFDAAARSKVLVETLQDYAVSGGWRFALTENVGGSTYFIIHPVLKHIAILSPGVGDSCG
;
A
#
# COMPACT_ATOMS: atom_id res chain seq x y z
N MET A 1 8.76 -8.67 -6.66
CA MET A 1 8.04 -7.43 -6.30
C MET A 1 8.38 -6.36 -7.31
N LEU A 2 7.47 -5.45 -7.61
CA LEU A 2 7.68 -4.27 -8.45
C LEU A 2 7.39 -3.04 -7.60
N ALA A 3 8.38 -2.20 -7.34
CA ALA A 3 8.32 -1.18 -6.30
C ALA A 3 8.97 0.14 -6.71
N ALA A 4 8.35 1.24 -6.31
CA ALA A 4 8.97 2.56 -6.22
C ALA A 4 9.45 2.80 -4.77
N ASP A 5 10.45 3.61 -4.53
CA ASP A 5 10.89 3.94 -3.18
C ASP A 5 9.91 4.93 -2.52
N THR A 6 8.90 4.38 -1.88
CA THR A 6 7.83 5.09 -1.18
C THR A 6 7.68 4.53 0.24
N SER A 7 7.07 5.28 1.15
CA SER A 7 6.76 4.83 2.50
C SER A 7 6.04 3.47 2.51
N ARG A 8 5.08 3.27 1.58
CA ARG A 8 4.38 1.99 1.42
C ARG A 8 5.32 0.85 1.04
N SER A 9 6.22 1.05 0.08
CA SER A 9 7.17 0.02 -0.34
C SER A 9 8.18 -0.33 0.76
N ARG A 10 8.61 0.67 1.52
CA ARG A 10 9.46 0.50 2.70
C ARG A 10 8.78 -0.34 3.76
N ALA A 11 7.52 -0.02 4.10
CA ALA A 11 6.72 -0.81 5.02
C ALA A 11 6.53 -2.26 4.54
N TYR A 12 6.20 -2.45 3.26
CA TYR A 12 6.03 -3.78 2.68
C TYR A 12 7.31 -4.59 2.80
N LEU A 13 8.44 -4.07 2.33
CA LEU A 13 9.67 -4.83 2.30
C LEU A 13 10.17 -5.17 3.71
N GLN A 14 10.12 -4.20 4.65
CA GLN A 14 10.51 -4.46 6.04
C GLN A 14 9.60 -5.50 6.70
N ALA A 15 8.29 -5.44 6.45
CA ALA A 15 7.35 -6.44 6.96
C ALA A 15 7.61 -7.83 6.35
N LEU A 16 7.83 -7.91 5.04
CA LEU A 16 8.15 -9.18 4.36
C LEU A 16 9.45 -9.80 4.89
N VAL A 17 10.47 -8.99 5.15
CA VAL A 17 11.73 -9.46 5.76
C VAL A 17 11.48 -9.98 7.17
N ARG A 18 10.70 -9.26 7.99
CA ARG A 18 10.39 -9.65 9.37
C ARG A 18 9.67 -10.99 9.46
N HIS A 19 8.81 -11.28 8.49
CA HIS A 19 8.00 -12.50 8.46
C HIS A 19 8.55 -13.61 7.57
N ASP A 20 9.78 -13.48 7.08
CA ASP A 20 10.44 -14.45 6.17
C ASP A 20 9.64 -14.75 4.90
N LEU A 21 8.94 -13.73 4.37
CA LEU A 21 8.15 -13.79 3.13
C LEU A 21 8.88 -13.08 1.98
N LEU A 22 10.14 -13.43 1.77
CA LEU A 22 11.03 -12.71 0.87
C LEU A 22 10.59 -12.84 -0.61
N PRO A 23 10.50 -11.72 -1.35
CA PRO A 23 10.32 -11.80 -2.79
C PRO A 23 11.59 -12.36 -3.46
N SER A 24 11.43 -13.19 -4.50
CA SER A 24 12.53 -13.74 -5.27
C SER A 24 13.46 -12.67 -5.88
N ARG A 25 12.89 -11.52 -6.22
CA ARG A 25 13.58 -10.31 -6.67
C ARG A 25 12.71 -9.07 -6.55
N VAL A 26 13.33 -7.90 -6.60
CA VAL A 26 12.64 -6.62 -6.67
C VAL A 26 13.05 -5.86 -7.93
N LEU A 27 12.07 -5.49 -8.75
CA LEU A 27 12.23 -4.54 -9.84
C LEU A 27 11.90 -3.15 -9.28
N MET A 28 12.85 -2.23 -9.38
CA MET A 28 12.72 -0.89 -8.79
C MET A 28 12.40 0.13 -9.88
N LEU A 29 11.28 0.79 -9.76
CA LEU A 29 10.93 1.95 -10.58
C LEU A 29 11.78 3.15 -10.16
N PRO A 30 12.46 3.84 -11.10
CA PRO A 30 13.21 5.04 -10.77
C PRO A 30 12.29 6.18 -10.31
N ALA A 31 12.87 7.18 -9.66
CA ALA A 31 12.13 8.37 -9.30
C ALA A 31 11.63 9.08 -10.58
N PRO A 32 10.40 9.60 -10.59
CA PRO A 32 9.84 10.28 -11.75
C PRO A 32 10.68 11.51 -12.12
N SER A 33 11.16 11.56 -13.34
CA SER A 33 12.05 12.62 -13.82
C SER A 33 11.36 13.97 -13.98
N ASN A 34 10.01 14.04 -13.96
CA ASN A 34 9.26 15.26 -14.24
C ASN A 34 7.83 15.31 -13.66
N ARG A 35 7.55 14.60 -12.59
CA ARG A 35 6.22 14.58 -11.99
C ARG A 35 6.19 15.41 -10.71
N LEU A 36 5.71 16.63 -10.81
CA LEU A 36 5.01 17.27 -9.69
C LEU A 36 3.73 16.44 -9.46
N LEU A 37 3.82 15.44 -8.58
CA LEU A 37 2.65 14.64 -8.21
C LEU A 37 1.68 15.57 -7.47
N PRO A 38 0.43 15.75 -7.94
CA PRO A 38 -0.54 16.53 -7.22
C PRO A 38 -0.75 15.91 -5.84
N GLY A 39 -0.39 16.62 -4.77
CA GLY A 39 -0.63 16.21 -3.39
C GLY A 39 0.49 15.50 -2.66
N GLN A 40 1.62 15.19 -3.29
CA GLN A 40 2.86 14.97 -2.54
C GLN A 40 3.58 16.32 -2.47
N SER A 41 3.24 17.12 -1.46
CA SER A 41 4.17 18.12 -0.99
C SER A 41 5.47 17.38 -0.66
N ASP A 42 6.60 17.88 -1.16
CA ASP A 42 7.89 17.63 -0.54
C ASP A 42 7.76 18.09 0.93
N ALA A 43 7.16 17.25 1.72
CA ALA A 43 7.36 17.30 3.15
C ALA A 43 8.81 16.87 3.34
N SER A 44 9.71 17.84 3.06
CA SER A 44 11.03 17.88 3.66
C SER A 44 10.84 17.42 5.08
N ALA A 45 11.31 16.22 5.33
CA ALA A 45 11.20 15.45 6.55
C ALA A 45 11.26 16.31 7.80
N ALA A 46 10.12 16.79 8.27
CA ALA A 46 9.95 16.89 9.69
C ALA A 46 10.03 15.43 10.15
N ARG A 47 11.19 15.07 10.71
CA ARG A 47 11.42 13.80 11.37
C ARG A 47 10.20 13.59 12.27
N PRO A 48 9.36 12.58 12.07
CA PRO A 48 8.34 12.29 13.05
C PRO A 48 9.10 12.04 14.33
N GLU A 49 8.82 12.81 15.36
CA GLU A 49 9.25 12.46 16.71
C GLU A 49 8.80 11.02 16.88
N SER A 50 9.73 10.17 17.32
CA SER A 50 9.53 8.75 17.56
C SER A 50 8.11 8.48 18.04
N ALA A 51 7.42 7.54 17.41
CA ALA A 51 6.09 7.13 17.82
C ALA A 51 6.03 7.04 19.35
N PRO A 52 5.01 7.60 20.01
CA PRO A 52 4.95 7.60 21.46
C PRO A 52 5.03 6.16 21.96
N ALA A 53 6.00 5.89 22.82
CA ALA A 53 6.34 4.57 23.34
C ALA A 53 5.28 3.95 24.27
N ASN A 54 4.09 4.52 24.35
CA ASN A 54 3.01 4.11 25.26
C ASN A 54 1.68 3.97 24.52
N CYS A 55 1.62 3.18 23.44
CA CYS A 55 0.35 2.67 22.92
C CYS A 55 0.29 1.19 23.27
N GLU A 56 -0.58 0.83 24.22
CA GLU A 56 -0.95 -0.56 24.55
C GLU A 56 -1.77 -1.23 23.43
N ASP A 57 -1.98 -0.59 22.28
CA ASP A 57 -2.56 -1.19 21.10
C ASP A 57 -1.48 -1.90 20.28
N ASP A 58 -1.35 -3.18 20.57
CA ASP A 58 -0.43 -4.16 19.98
C ASP A 58 -0.42 -4.14 18.44
N LEU A 59 -1.54 -3.73 17.82
CA LEU A 59 -1.75 -3.76 16.38
C LEU A 59 -0.87 -2.77 15.60
N TRP A 60 -0.72 -1.53 16.07
CA TRP A 60 0.12 -0.54 15.39
C TRP A 60 1.61 -0.76 15.67
N SER A 61 1.96 -1.36 16.83
CA SER A 61 3.32 -1.74 17.15
C SER A 61 3.80 -2.92 16.30
N GLU A 62 2.96 -3.93 16.09
CA GLU A 62 3.26 -5.07 15.19
C GLU A 62 3.48 -4.66 13.75
N ALA A 63 2.75 -3.67 13.27
CA ALA A 63 2.87 -3.14 11.91
C ALA A 63 3.94 -2.06 11.77
N SER A 64 4.70 -1.75 12.83
CA SER A 64 5.72 -0.69 12.83
C SER A 64 6.82 -0.95 11.80
N PHE A 65 7.33 0.11 11.20
CA PHE A 65 8.46 0.09 10.27
C PHE A 65 9.22 1.42 10.38
N ASP A 66 10.43 1.46 9.87
CA ASP A 66 11.20 2.70 9.74
C ASP A 66 10.87 3.37 8.39
N PRO A 67 10.08 4.45 8.38
CA PRO A 67 9.75 5.16 7.15
C PRO A 67 10.94 5.91 6.55
N THR A 68 12.04 6.06 7.29
CA THR A 68 13.24 6.77 6.84
C THR A 68 14.27 5.85 6.20
N GLU A 69 14.21 4.53 6.45
CA GLU A 69 15.12 3.56 5.86
C GLU A 69 14.85 3.41 4.35
N PRO A 70 15.81 3.78 3.47
CA PRO A 70 15.65 3.62 2.03
C PRO A 70 15.44 2.16 1.63
N LEU A 71 14.64 1.92 0.59
CA LEU A 71 14.34 0.58 0.10
C LEU A 71 15.61 -0.24 -0.20
N VAL A 72 16.64 0.42 -0.75
CA VAL A 72 17.93 -0.21 -1.09
C VAL A 72 18.69 -0.75 0.12
N GLU A 73 18.55 -0.12 1.29
CA GLU A 73 19.21 -0.58 2.52
C GLU A 73 18.54 -1.85 3.05
N THR A 74 17.22 -1.89 3.08
CA THR A 74 16.48 -3.11 3.45
C THR A 74 16.81 -4.27 2.50
N LEU A 75 16.87 -4.00 1.18
CA LEU A 75 17.19 -5.00 0.16
C LEU A 75 18.60 -5.57 0.38
N ALA A 76 19.58 -4.69 0.58
CA ALA A 76 20.98 -5.09 0.80
C ALA A 76 21.14 -5.93 2.08
N ARG A 77 20.52 -5.48 3.18
CA ARG A 77 20.56 -6.19 4.47
C ARG A 77 19.90 -7.57 4.39
N ALA A 78 18.82 -7.70 3.65
CA ALA A 78 18.09 -8.97 3.48
C ALA A 78 18.66 -9.86 2.38
N GLY A 79 19.67 -9.43 1.63
CA GLY A 79 20.26 -10.19 0.53
C GLY A 79 19.30 -10.42 -0.64
N ILE A 80 18.31 -9.53 -0.83
CA ILE A 80 17.31 -9.66 -1.88
C ILE A 80 17.85 -9.09 -3.18
N LEU A 81 17.76 -9.86 -4.27
CA LEU A 81 18.13 -9.40 -5.59
C LEU A 81 17.28 -8.23 -6.05
N ALA A 82 17.90 -7.11 -6.38
CA ALA A 82 17.23 -5.93 -6.87
C ALA A 82 17.78 -5.51 -8.23
N ARG A 83 16.90 -5.02 -9.10
CA ARG A 83 17.25 -4.43 -10.39
C ARG A 83 16.49 -3.13 -10.58
N ALA A 84 17.19 -2.05 -10.85
CA ALA A 84 16.59 -0.81 -11.28
C ALA A 84 16.08 -0.93 -12.72
N LEU A 85 14.88 -0.44 -12.96
CA LEU A 85 14.31 -0.27 -14.28
C LEU A 85 14.79 1.06 -14.87
N ASP A 86 14.89 1.13 -16.19
CA ASP A 86 15.36 2.33 -16.88
C ASP A 86 14.26 3.39 -17.10
N ARG A 87 13.01 3.01 -16.88
CA ARG A 87 11.83 3.85 -17.09
C ARG A 87 10.99 3.92 -15.82
N ASP A 88 10.39 5.07 -15.58
CA ASP A 88 9.49 5.34 -14.44
C ASP A 88 8.01 5.01 -14.75
N ASP A 89 7.65 4.90 -16.03
CA ASP A 89 6.31 4.47 -16.45
C ASP A 89 6.24 2.92 -16.54
N ILE A 90 5.41 2.33 -15.71
CA ILE A 90 5.16 0.89 -15.73
C ILE A 90 4.54 0.39 -17.04
N ASN A 91 3.91 1.27 -17.80
CA ASN A 91 3.30 0.97 -19.08
C ASN A 91 4.25 1.19 -20.28
N ASP A 92 5.49 1.57 -20.03
CA ASP A 92 6.50 1.67 -21.05
C ASP A 92 6.75 0.27 -21.69
N PRO A 93 6.81 0.15 -23.02
CA PRO A 93 7.02 -1.12 -23.71
C PRO A 93 8.25 -1.91 -23.23
N ASP A 94 9.34 -1.22 -22.88
CA ASP A 94 10.56 -1.88 -22.38
C ASP A 94 10.32 -2.49 -21.00
N VAL A 95 9.59 -1.78 -20.12
CA VAL A 95 9.20 -2.28 -18.79
C VAL A 95 8.25 -3.47 -18.92
N ILE A 96 7.26 -3.39 -19.81
CA ILE A 96 6.33 -4.48 -20.08
C ILE A 96 7.07 -5.72 -20.58
N ALA A 97 8.01 -5.55 -21.51
CA ALA A 97 8.82 -6.65 -22.03
C ALA A 97 9.67 -7.31 -20.92
N GLU A 98 10.28 -6.51 -20.04
CA GLU A 98 11.06 -7.01 -18.91
C GLU A 98 10.20 -7.79 -17.91
N ILE A 99 9.03 -7.26 -17.54
CA ILE A 99 8.07 -7.94 -16.66
C ILE A 99 7.58 -9.24 -17.33
N GLY A 100 7.26 -9.20 -18.62
CA GLY A 100 6.82 -10.36 -19.39
C GLY A 100 7.87 -11.48 -19.41
N ALA A 101 9.16 -11.15 -19.51
CA ALA A 101 10.26 -12.09 -19.51
C ALA A 101 10.57 -12.72 -18.14
N CYS A 102 10.03 -12.17 -17.04
CA CYS A 102 10.22 -12.75 -15.71
C CYS A 102 9.53 -14.12 -15.60
N ARG A 103 10.14 -15.04 -14.84
CA ARG A 103 9.56 -16.37 -14.58
C ARG A 103 8.36 -16.30 -13.63
N GLU A 104 8.35 -15.32 -12.78
CA GLU A 104 7.32 -15.09 -11.76
C GLU A 104 5.98 -14.76 -12.44
N SER A 105 4.91 -15.40 -11.98
CA SER A 105 3.54 -15.17 -12.47
C SER A 105 2.79 -14.12 -11.67
N VAL A 106 3.29 -13.80 -10.46
CA VAL A 106 2.66 -12.84 -9.55
C VAL A 106 3.69 -11.81 -9.09
N PHE A 107 3.29 -10.55 -9.16
CA PHE A 107 4.09 -9.42 -8.69
C PHE A 107 3.35 -8.71 -7.55
N ILE A 108 3.99 -8.52 -6.41
CA ILE A 108 3.54 -7.54 -5.42
C ILE A 108 3.79 -6.16 -6.04
N TYR A 109 2.73 -5.39 -6.25
CA TYR A 109 2.80 -4.07 -6.87
C TYR A 109 2.76 -2.95 -5.83
N SER A 110 3.80 -2.17 -5.78
CA SER A 110 3.92 -0.98 -4.92
C SER A 110 4.60 0.17 -5.68
N GLY A 111 4.00 0.56 -6.81
CA GLY A 111 4.44 1.69 -7.63
C GLY A 111 4.03 3.05 -7.07
N TYR A 112 4.25 4.10 -7.87
CA TYR A 112 3.79 5.45 -7.51
C TYR A 112 2.26 5.53 -7.51
N GLY A 113 1.72 6.39 -6.64
CA GLY A 113 0.28 6.64 -6.56
C GLY A 113 -0.28 7.23 -7.85
N GLY A 114 -1.53 6.90 -8.18
CA GLY A 114 -2.22 7.41 -9.37
C GLY A 114 -1.82 6.76 -10.70
N THR A 115 -0.94 5.75 -10.70
CA THR A 115 -0.58 5.01 -11.90
C THR A 115 -1.52 3.82 -12.08
N LEU A 116 -2.17 3.74 -13.24
CA LEU A 116 -3.00 2.61 -13.64
C LEU A 116 -2.20 1.65 -14.52
N LEU A 117 -2.46 0.34 -14.37
CA LEU A 117 -1.87 -0.66 -15.24
C LEU A 117 -2.59 -0.67 -16.60
N GLY A 118 -1.83 -0.47 -17.66
CA GLY A 118 -2.33 -0.49 -19.02
C GLY A 118 -2.77 -1.89 -19.50
N PRO A 119 -3.58 -1.94 -20.54
CA PRO A 119 -4.07 -3.20 -21.09
C PRO A 119 -2.94 -4.11 -21.59
N GLU A 120 -1.89 -3.55 -22.15
CA GLU A 120 -0.71 -4.29 -22.64
C GLU A 120 0.01 -5.01 -21.51
N LEU A 121 0.21 -4.32 -20.37
CA LEU A 121 0.82 -4.92 -19.19
C LEU A 121 -0.06 -6.04 -18.61
N LEU A 122 -1.38 -5.80 -18.52
CA LEU A 122 -2.32 -6.83 -18.06
C LEU A 122 -2.41 -8.03 -19.02
N ALA A 123 -2.19 -7.82 -20.32
CA ALA A 123 -2.16 -8.88 -21.34
C ALA A 123 -0.92 -9.79 -21.25
N THR A 124 0.11 -9.44 -20.47
CA THR A 124 1.28 -10.31 -20.24
C THR A 124 0.96 -11.61 -19.53
N GLY A 125 -0.24 -11.77 -18.99
CA GLY A 125 -0.65 -12.90 -18.16
C GLY A 125 -0.08 -12.87 -16.74
N LYS A 126 0.67 -11.85 -16.38
CA LYS A 126 1.15 -11.63 -15.01
C LYS A 126 0.02 -11.08 -14.15
N ARG A 127 -0.02 -11.47 -12.88
CA ARG A 127 -0.96 -10.94 -11.91
C ARG A 127 -0.26 -9.98 -10.96
N PHE A 128 -0.91 -8.88 -10.67
CA PHE A 128 -0.36 -7.82 -9.82
C PHE A 128 -1.16 -7.77 -8.51
N LEU A 129 -0.56 -8.32 -7.45
CA LEU A 129 -1.08 -8.23 -6.09
C LEU A 129 -0.84 -6.83 -5.56
N HIS A 130 -1.90 -6.13 -5.23
CA HIS A 130 -1.87 -4.80 -4.65
C HIS A 130 -2.63 -4.78 -3.33
N VAL A 131 -2.23 -3.90 -2.41
CA VAL A 131 -3.05 -3.59 -1.24
C VAL A 131 -3.54 -2.16 -1.35
N HIS A 132 -4.84 -2.03 -1.50
CA HIS A 132 -5.55 -0.77 -1.51
C HIS A 132 -5.77 -0.25 -0.08
N GLY A 133 -5.68 1.08 0.12
CA GLY A 133 -5.89 1.74 1.42
C GLY A 133 -7.36 2.09 1.63
N GLY A 134 -8.21 1.11 1.58
CA GLY A 134 -9.63 1.22 1.82
C GLY A 134 -10.24 -0.16 2.06
N TYR A 135 -11.34 -0.21 2.81
CA TYR A 135 -12.11 -1.43 2.98
C TYR A 135 -13.04 -1.61 1.77
N LEU A 136 -12.66 -2.53 0.86
CA LEU A 136 -13.42 -2.81 -0.36
C LEU A 136 -14.68 -3.65 -0.09
N PRO A 137 -15.77 -3.42 -0.80
CA PRO A 137 -15.95 -2.47 -1.90
C PRO A 137 -16.33 -1.06 -1.48
N ASP A 138 -16.48 -0.77 -0.19
CA ASP A 138 -17.10 0.45 0.33
C ASP A 138 -16.30 1.72 -0.01
N PHE A 139 -14.98 1.61 0.02
CA PHE A 139 -14.06 2.73 -0.21
C PHE A 139 -13.09 2.41 -1.34
N LYS A 140 -13.45 2.69 -2.61
CA LYS A 140 -12.62 2.59 -3.81
C LYS A 140 -11.99 3.94 -4.15
N GLY A 141 -10.86 3.95 -4.88
CA GLY A 141 -10.27 5.17 -5.42
C GLY A 141 -9.15 5.77 -4.58
N SER A 142 -9.11 7.09 -4.46
CA SER A 142 -7.99 7.81 -3.88
C SER A 142 -8.27 8.35 -2.49
N THR A 143 -7.24 8.41 -1.64
CA THR A 143 -7.29 9.03 -0.29
C THR A 143 -8.41 8.48 0.60
N THR A 144 -8.78 7.24 0.38
CA THR A 144 -9.92 6.55 1.00
C THR A 144 -9.81 6.43 2.51
N ASN A 145 -8.60 6.44 3.07
CA ASN A 145 -8.38 6.45 4.52
C ASN A 145 -8.99 7.67 5.21
N TYR A 146 -8.96 8.84 4.56
CA TYR A 146 -9.58 10.03 5.14
C TYR A 146 -11.10 9.99 5.07
N TYR A 147 -11.64 9.43 3.98
CA TYR A 147 -13.10 9.24 3.86
C TYR A 147 -13.62 8.20 4.85
N SER A 148 -12.90 7.11 5.07
CA SER A 148 -13.28 6.10 6.06
C SER A 148 -13.16 6.61 7.49
N LEU A 149 -12.17 7.45 7.81
CA LEU A 149 -12.11 8.14 9.10
C LEU A 149 -13.30 9.07 9.32
N LEU A 150 -13.69 9.85 8.30
CA LEU A 150 -14.86 10.73 8.41
C LEU A 150 -16.18 9.96 8.55
N ALA A 151 -16.30 8.81 7.90
CA ALA A 151 -17.55 8.04 7.87
C ALA A 151 -17.66 7.04 9.03
N GLU A 152 -16.58 6.41 9.43
CA GLU A 152 -16.59 5.23 10.30
C GLU A 152 -15.58 5.30 11.46
N ASP A 153 -14.78 6.36 11.53
CA ASP A 153 -13.67 6.50 12.47
C ASP A 153 -12.71 5.28 12.43
N ALA A 154 -12.42 4.79 11.25
CA ALA A 154 -11.59 3.62 11.03
C ALA A 154 -10.72 3.78 9.78
N LEU A 155 -9.58 3.08 9.73
CA LEU A 155 -8.83 2.87 8.49
C LEU A 155 -9.24 1.52 7.87
N GLY A 156 -9.04 1.39 6.56
CA GLY A 156 -9.24 0.15 5.84
C GLY A 156 -8.03 -0.22 5.01
N ALA A 157 -7.81 -1.52 4.81
CA ALA A 157 -6.89 -2.02 3.79
C ALA A 157 -7.44 -3.30 3.18
N SER A 158 -7.26 -3.46 1.85
CA SER A 158 -7.76 -4.62 1.12
C SER A 158 -6.73 -5.08 0.09
N SER A 159 -6.32 -6.35 0.14
CA SER A 159 -5.49 -6.95 -0.88
C SER A 159 -6.34 -7.50 -2.01
N LEU A 160 -5.92 -7.22 -3.25
CA LEU A 160 -6.61 -7.64 -4.46
C LEU A 160 -5.62 -7.88 -5.59
N PHE A 161 -6.04 -8.60 -6.61
CA PHE A 161 -5.35 -8.58 -7.90
C PHE A 161 -5.87 -7.41 -8.72
N LEU A 162 -4.95 -6.60 -9.22
CA LEU A 162 -5.31 -5.46 -10.07
C LEU A 162 -5.99 -5.93 -11.37
N SER A 163 -6.97 -5.18 -11.79
CA SER A 163 -7.71 -5.33 -13.04
C SER A 163 -7.70 -4.01 -13.80
N ARG A 164 -8.40 -3.96 -14.93
CA ARG A 164 -8.50 -2.75 -15.75
C ARG A 164 -9.22 -1.60 -15.04
N GLU A 165 -10.17 -1.94 -14.18
CA GLU A 165 -10.95 -0.95 -13.43
C GLU A 165 -10.32 -0.71 -12.06
N ILE A 166 -10.39 0.55 -11.59
CA ILE A 166 -9.82 0.96 -10.32
C ILE A 166 -10.43 0.15 -9.17
N ASP A 167 -9.59 -0.51 -8.39
CA ASP A 167 -9.92 -1.24 -7.17
C ASP A 167 -11.10 -2.23 -7.30
N SER A 168 -11.36 -2.71 -8.53
CA SER A 168 -12.48 -3.59 -8.85
C SER A 168 -12.10 -5.05 -9.09
N GLY A 169 -10.82 -5.36 -8.98
CA GLY A 169 -10.34 -6.74 -9.12
C GLY A 169 -10.74 -7.64 -7.95
N PRO A 170 -10.50 -8.96 -8.08
CA PRO A 170 -10.86 -9.93 -7.05
C PRO A 170 -10.08 -9.68 -5.76
N VAL A 171 -10.82 -9.53 -4.66
CA VAL A 171 -10.26 -9.30 -3.32
C VAL A 171 -9.85 -10.62 -2.70
N LEU A 172 -8.68 -10.62 -2.06
CA LEU A 172 -8.14 -11.75 -1.32
C LEU A 172 -8.42 -11.60 0.17
N ARG A 173 -8.13 -10.43 0.73
CA ARG A 173 -8.31 -10.13 2.14
C ARG A 173 -8.67 -8.66 2.33
N ARG A 174 -9.41 -8.36 3.39
CA ARG A 174 -9.73 -7.00 3.81
C ARG A 174 -9.76 -6.92 5.33
N SER A 175 -9.30 -5.81 5.87
CA SER A 175 -9.31 -5.57 7.30
C SER A 175 -9.63 -4.11 7.59
N LYS A 176 -10.37 -3.87 8.70
CA LYS A 176 -10.55 -2.55 9.30
C LYS A 176 -9.61 -2.42 10.49
N PHE A 177 -9.13 -1.23 10.70
CA PHE A 177 -8.19 -0.87 11.74
C PHE A 177 -8.77 0.28 12.57
N PRO A 178 -8.51 0.35 13.86
CA PRO A 178 -8.90 1.51 14.66
C PRO A 178 -8.24 2.79 14.11
N PRO A 179 -8.77 3.96 14.44
CA PRO A 179 -8.13 5.21 14.06
C PRO A 179 -6.70 5.25 14.61
N PRO A 180 -5.74 5.78 13.85
CA PRO A 180 -4.36 5.85 14.31
C PRO A 180 -4.22 6.84 15.48
N PRO A 181 -3.26 6.60 16.39
CA PRO A 181 -3.02 7.48 17.53
C PRO A 181 -2.59 8.90 17.12
N ASP A 182 -1.92 9.03 15.97
CA ASP A 182 -1.64 10.32 15.34
C ASP A 182 -2.14 10.33 13.89
N ARG A 183 -3.29 10.94 13.66
CA ARG A 183 -3.90 11.07 12.32
C ARG A 183 -3.07 11.92 11.36
N ARG A 184 -2.13 12.73 11.83
CA ARG A 184 -1.24 13.53 10.98
C ARG A 184 -0.23 12.65 10.26
N ALA A 185 0.12 11.51 10.84
CA ALA A 185 1.08 10.55 10.27
C ALA A 185 0.44 9.51 9.34
N ILE A 186 -0.85 9.62 8.98
CA ILE A 186 -1.54 8.65 8.12
C ILE A 186 -0.80 8.42 6.82
N ASP A 187 -0.50 9.47 6.06
CA ASP A 187 0.12 9.33 4.73
C ASP A 187 1.54 8.75 4.77
N HIS A 188 2.25 8.94 5.88
CA HIS A 188 3.66 8.58 5.99
C HIS A 188 3.90 7.28 6.74
N VAL A 189 2.98 6.91 7.65
CA VAL A 189 3.16 5.77 8.56
C VAL A 189 1.96 4.83 8.52
N PHE A 190 0.79 5.29 8.98
CA PHE A 190 -0.31 4.36 9.31
C PHE A 190 -1.01 3.73 8.11
N ASP A 191 -1.15 4.44 6.98
CA ASP A 191 -1.63 3.84 5.73
C ASP A 191 -0.70 2.71 5.25
N ALA A 192 0.60 2.97 5.26
CA ALA A 192 1.61 2.00 4.87
C ALA A 192 1.66 0.80 5.83
N ALA A 193 1.54 1.03 7.14
CA ALA A 193 1.50 0.00 8.17
C ALA A 193 0.27 -0.92 8.02
N ALA A 194 -0.93 -0.34 7.90
CA ALA A 194 -2.16 -1.10 7.69
C ALA A 194 -2.09 -1.99 6.44
N ARG A 195 -1.62 -1.43 5.33
CA ARG A 195 -1.44 -2.19 4.09
C ARG A 195 -0.39 -3.28 4.21
N SER A 196 0.73 -3.03 4.90
CA SER A 196 1.78 -4.04 5.07
C SER A 196 1.28 -5.23 5.88
N LYS A 197 0.48 -5.01 6.92
CA LYS A 197 -0.15 -6.08 7.70
C LYS A 197 -1.07 -6.94 6.83
N VAL A 198 -1.96 -6.33 6.05
CA VAL A 198 -2.84 -7.07 5.14
C VAL A 198 -2.05 -7.84 4.07
N LEU A 199 -0.94 -7.28 3.57
CA LEU A 199 -0.06 -7.97 2.63
C LEU A 199 0.54 -9.23 3.26
N VAL A 200 1.13 -9.11 4.45
CA VAL A 200 1.72 -10.23 5.19
C VAL A 200 0.70 -11.33 5.41
N GLU A 201 -0.47 -11.01 5.95
CA GLU A 201 -1.52 -11.97 6.20
C GLU A 201 -2.01 -12.66 4.90
N THR A 202 -2.10 -11.92 3.79
CA THR A 202 -2.46 -12.48 2.48
C THR A 202 -1.43 -13.50 1.99
N LEU A 203 -0.14 -13.22 2.17
CA LEU A 203 0.93 -14.10 1.75
C LEU A 203 1.09 -15.30 2.69
N GLN A 204 0.85 -15.14 3.98
CA GLN A 204 0.77 -16.25 4.94
C GLN A 204 -0.37 -17.22 4.59
N ASP A 205 -1.55 -16.70 4.27
CA ASP A 205 -2.68 -17.52 3.80
C ASP A 205 -2.31 -18.30 2.53
N TYR A 206 -1.61 -17.67 1.60
CA TYR A 206 -1.10 -18.32 0.39
C TYR A 206 -0.08 -19.43 0.73
N ALA A 207 0.88 -19.14 1.60
CA ALA A 207 1.91 -20.10 2.00
C ALA A 207 1.34 -21.34 2.66
N VAL A 208 0.33 -21.16 3.53
CA VAL A 208 -0.34 -22.25 4.24
C VAL A 208 -1.24 -23.07 3.32
N SER A 209 -1.97 -22.41 2.40
CA SER A 209 -2.98 -23.09 1.55
C SER A 209 -2.43 -23.61 0.24
N GLY A 210 -1.23 -23.19 -0.18
CA GLY A 210 -0.67 -23.50 -1.50
C GLY A 210 -1.43 -22.84 -2.67
N GLY A 211 -2.31 -21.87 -2.39
CA GLY A 211 -3.11 -21.21 -3.41
C GLY A 211 -3.72 -19.88 -2.94
N TRP A 212 -4.15 -19.08 -3.90
CA TRP A 212 -4.81 -17.80 -3.61
C TRP A 212 -6.23 -18.04 -3.13
N ARG A 213 -6.55 -17.57 -1.93
CA ARG A 213 -7.89 -17.58 -1.37
C ARG A 213 -8.55 -16.23 -1.63
N PHE A 214 -9.71 -16.26 -2.27
CA PHE A 214 -10.50 -15.06 -2.53
C PHE A 214 -11.52 -14.82 -1.43
N ALA A 215 -11.82 -13.56 -1.17
CA ALA A 215 -12.89 -13.22 -0.26
C ALA A 215 -14.23 -13.80 -0.76
N LEU A 216 -15.05 -14.30 0.14
CA LEU A 216 -16.35 -14.91 -0.19
C LEU A 216 -17.33 -13.92 -0.80
N THR A 217 -17.16 -12.62 -0.52
CA THR A 217 -18.00 -11.55 -1.06
C THR A 217 -17.32 -10.92 -2.27
N GLU A 218 -18.08 -10.77 -3.34
CA GLU A 218 -17.62 -10.07 -4.55
C GLU A 218 -17.26 -8.62 -4.26
N ASN A 219 -16.31 -8.08 -5.03
CA ASN A 219 -15.92 -6.67 -4.99
C ASN A 219 -16.83 -5.82 -5.90
N VAL A 220 -18.15 -5.89 -5.65
CA VAL A 220 -19.18 -5.23 -6.46
C VAL A 220 -19.83 -4.13 -5.64
N GLY A 221 -20.21 -3.04 -6.30
CA GLY A 221 -20.80 -1.87 -5.63
C GLY A 221 -19.77 -1.00 -4.96
N GLY A 222 -20.19 -0.33 -3.89
CA GLY A 222 -19.39 0.65 -3.16
C GLY A 222 -19.27 2.00 -3.87
N SER A 223 -18.59 2.93 -3.23
CA SER A 223 -18.37 4.28 -3.76
C SER A 223 -16.92 4.47 -4.20
N THR A 224 -16.74 5.14 -5.35
CA THR A 224 -15.42 5.55 -5.81
C THR A 224 -15.13 6.97 -5.35
N TYR A 225 -14.09 7.15 -4.59
CA TYR A 225 -13.66 8.42 -4.05
C TYR A 225 -12.51 8.99 -4.85
N PHE A 226 -12.54 10.30 -5.07
CA PHE A 226 -11.46 11.06 -5.69
C PHE A 226 -10.51 11.62 -4.62
N ILE A 227 -9.43 12.27 -5.04
CA ILE A 227 -8.51 12.95 -4.11
C ILE A 227 -9.31 13.88 -3.21
N ILE A 228 -9.17 13.71 -1.90
CA ILE A 228 -9.94 14.44 -0.90
C ILE A 228 -9.63 15.94 -0.96
N HIS A 229 -10.66 16.76 -0.81
CA HIS A 229 -10.48 18.19 -0.68
C HIS A 229 -9.66 18.53 0.59
N PRO A 230 -8.69 19.46 0.54
CA PRO A 230 -7.82 19.77 1.69
C PRO A 230 -8.57 20.08 2.99
N VAL A 231 -9.71 20.78 2.92
CA VAL A 231 -10.54 21.08 4.09
C VAL A 231 -11.09 19.80 4.73
N LEU A 232 -11.63 18.87 3.93
CA LEU A 232 -12.14 17.59 4.45
C LEU A 232 -11.02 16.75 5.03
N LYS A 233 -9.84 16.73 4.38
CA LYS A 233 -8.65 16.08 4.93
C LYS A 233 -8.27 16.65 6.29
N HIS A 234 -8.29 17.97 6.41
CA HIS A 234 -8.00 18.65 7.67
C HIS A 234 -9.01 18.30 8.77
N ILE A 235 -10.29 18.26 8.42
CA ILE A 235 -11.34 17.81 9.35
C ILE A 235 -11.09 16.36 9.80
N ALA A 236 -10.81 15.43 8.86
CA ALA A 236 -10.53 14.04 9.20
C ALA A 236 -9.35 13.88 10.18
N ILE A 237 -8.31 14.71 10.02
CA ILE A 237 -7.14 14.71 10.88
C ILE A 237 -7.45 15.27 12.27
N LEU A 238 -8.22 16.34 12.36
CA LEU A 238 -8.49 17.06 13.60
C LEU A 238 -9.72 16.56 14.36
N SER A 239 -10.57 15.73 13.73
CA SER A 239 -11.75 15.19 14.43
C SER A 239 -11.31 14.34 15.62
N PRO A 240 -11.85 14.59 16.82
CA PRO A 240 -11.64 13.69 17.95
C PRO A 240 -12.22 12.32 17.60
N GLY A 241 -11.57 11.25 18.05
CA GLY A 241 -12.14 9.90 17.94
C GLY A 241 -13.50 9.83 18.67
N VAL A 242 -14.37 8.93 18.22
CA VAL A 242 -15.71 8.74 18.83
C VAL A 242 -15.62 8.36 20.33
N GLY A 243 -14.40 8.02 20.82
CA GLY A 243 -14.12 7.70 22.23
C GLY A 243 -13.77 8.88 23.13
N ASP A 244 -13.43 10.07 22.58
CA ASP A 244 -12.94 11.20 23.37
C ASP A 244 -14.06 12.11 23.93
N SER A 245 -15.32 11.75 23.80
CA SER A 245 -16.47 12.54 24.27
C SER A 245 -16.95 12.20 25.70
N CYS A 246 -16.07 11.68 26.56
CA CYS A 246 -16.32 11.55 28.00
C CYS A 246 -15.28 12.34 28.79
N GLY A 247 -15.53 13.62 28.99
CA GLY A 247 -14.84 14.52 29.89
C GLY A 247 -15.85 15.50 30.48
#